data_2a3543bf3037a42e7e5fd871d6424ea4
#
_entry.id   2a3543bf3037a42e7e5fd871d6424ea4
#
_cell.length_a   1.000
_cell.length_b   1.000
_cell.length_c   1.000
_cell.angle_alpha   90.00
_cell.angle_beta   90.00
_cell.angle_gamma   90.00
#
_symmetry.space_group_name_H-M   'P 1'
#
loop_
_entity.id
_entity.type
_entity.pdbx_description
1 polymer ?
#
loop_
_entity_poly.entity_id
_entity_poly.type
_entity_poly.pdbx_seq_one_letter_code
_entity_poly.pdbx_strand_id
1 'polypeptide(L)'
;MKYVKLTELIDRLKRNNIMADLNYEEVVVHVTDFFAILNSPKLLQSFKTDQDIEIKDYQGRVPCNFVQEVQLRMRHHNNDKAYIPMRAATDTFHPVTKQDKYVEGPSDLTYVINDGVITTSFKNGHVEMSYKGIVVDENGVPMIPENYAIMRALIEYIKVQYYTTLVENMKMPYQVLQMVEQRYAWAIGRASSQLHQITLDEAENFTDIVNRLIPDLKQHDKYFASLGSKEYLRTQ
;
A
#
# COMPACT_ATOMS: atom_id res chain seq x y z
N MET A 1 0.83 9.47 12.25
CA MET A 1 0.73 8.31 13.16
C MET A 1 2.06 8.20 13.86
N LYS A 2 2.11 7.88 15.16
CA LYS A 2 3.36 7.59 15.85
C LYS A 2 3.68 6.11 15.69
N TYR A 3 4.96 5.76 15.75
CA TYR A 3 5.43 4.39 15.58
C TYR A 3 6.34 3.99 16.73
N VAL A 4 6.28 2.72 17.10
CA VAL A 4 7.03 2.09 18.18
C VAL A 4 8.01 1.10 17.57
N LYS A 5 9.22 1.02 18.12
CA LYS A 5 10.20 0.04 17.69
C LYS A 5 9.80 -1.38 18.11
N LEU A 6 10.17 -2.35 17.31
CA LEU A 6 9.88 -3.77 17.58
C LEU A 6 10.46 -4.24 18.92
N THR A 7 11.60 -3.69 19.34
CA THR A 7 12.23 -3.99 20.64
C THR A 7 11.31 -3.73 21.83
N GLU A 8 10.55 -2.63 21.80
CA GLU A 8 9.59 -2.33 22.88
C GLU A 8 8.44 -3.35 22.95
N LEU A 9 7.99 -3.84 21.80
CA LEU A 9 6.97 -4.90 21.76
C LEU A 9 7.54 -6.19 22.35
N ILE A 10 8.75 -6.57 21.99
CA ILE A 10 9.42 -7.77 22.49
C ILE A 10 9.60 -7.69 24.00
N ASP A 11 9.99 -6.54 24.53
CA ASP A 11 10.14 -6.34 25.97
C ASP A 11 8.79 -6.49 26.69
N ARG A 12 7.70 -6.04 26.08
CA ARG A 12 6.34 -6.25 26.62
C ARG A 12 5.95 -7.73 26.61
N LEU A 13 6.29 -8.46 25.55
CA LEU A 13 6.02 -9.90 25.43
C LEU A 13 6.87 -10.73 26.41
N LYS A 14 8.15 -10.42 26.56
CA LYS A 14 9.07 -11.12 27.48
C LYS A 14 8.76 -10.92 28.96
N ARG A 15 8.03 -9.87 29.32
CA ARG A 15 7.52 -9.71 30.70
C ARG A 15 6.56 -10.84 31.08
N ASN A 16 6.01 -11.54 30.10
CA ASN A 16 5.29 -12.78 30.35
C ASN A 16 6.27 -13.96 30.37
N ASN A 17 6.48 -14.58 31.52
CA ASN A 17 7.45 -15.66 31.72
C ASN A 17 7.27 -16.85 30.73
N ILE A 18 6.07 -17.02 30.18
CA ILE A 18 5.78 -18.09 29.20
C ILE A 18 6.47 -17.80 27.85
N MET A 19 6.75 -16.55 27.54
CA MET A 19 7.31 -16.12 26.25
C MET A 19 8.76 -15.61 26.40
N ALA A 20 9.47 -16.05 27.44
CA ALA A 20 10.85 -15.61 27.70
C ALA A 20 11.83 -16.01 26.57
N ASP A 21 11.57 -17.18 25.94
CA ASP A 21 12.42 -17.76 24.90
C ASP A 21 12.08 -17.28 23.48
N LEU A 22 11.28 -16.19 23.37
CA LEU A 22 10.86 -15.67 22.07
C LEU A 22 12.07 -15.13 21.30
N ASN A 23 12.29 -15.65 20.08
CA ASN A 23 13.38 -15.22 19.22
C ASN A 23 13.02 -13.92 18.50
N TYR A 24 13.98 -12.99 18.39
CA TYR A 24 13.79 -11.72 17.69
C TYR A 24 13.43 -11.91 16.22
N GLU A 25 14.13 -12.79 15.52
CA GLU A 25 13.93 -13.04 14.09
C GLU A 25 12.52 -13.60 13.80
N GLU A 26 12.03 -14.51 14.64
CA GLU A 26 10.68 -15.06 14.54
C GLU A 26 9.62 -13.97 14.71
N VAL A 27 9.84 -13.04 15.64
CA VAL A 27 8.90 -11.92 15.84
C VAL A 27 8.88 -10.99 14.64
N VAL A 28 10.00 -10.73 13.98
CA VAL A 28 10.05 -9.93 12.74
C VAL A 28 9.18 -10.57 11.65
N VAL A 29 9.30 -11.89 11.46
CA VAL A 29 8.48 -12.64 10.50
C VAL A 29 7.00 -12.52 10.86
N HIS A 30 6.64 -12.79 12.12
CA HIS A 30 5.24 -12.69 12.57
C HIS A 30 4.65 -11.29 12.42
N VAL A 31 5.44 -10.23 12.63
CA VAL A 31 4.98 -8.84 12.41
C VAL A 31 4.72 -8.58 10.93
N THR A 32 5.58 -9.08 10.06
CA THR A 32 5.40 -8.94 8.60
C THR A 32 4.14 -9.68 8.14
N ASP A 33 3.96 -10.92 8.57
CA ASP A 33 2.76 -11.73 8.27
C ASP A 33 1.48 -11.06 8.79
N PHE A 34 1.53 -10.51 10.00
CA PHE A 34 0.40 -9.80 10.59
C PHE A 34 -0.01 -8.57 9.77
N PHE A 35 0.96 -7.79 9.27
CA PHE A 35 0.65 -6.66 8.40
C PHE A 35 0.09 -7.10 7.05
N ALA A 36 0.56 -8.22 6.52
CA ALA A 36 -0.01 -8.83 5.30
C ALA A 36 -1.46 -9.29 5.52
N ILE A 37 -1.78 -9.86 6.68
CA ILE A 37 -3.15 -10.27 7.06
C ILE A 37 -4.07 -9.06 7.19
N LEU A 38 -3.63 -7.98 7.84
CA LEU A 38 -4.44 -6.77 8.00
C LEU A 38 -4.68 -6.05 6.67
N ASN A 39 -3.74 -6.13 5.74
CA ASN A 39 -3.80 -5.58 4.37
C ASN A 39 -4.56 -4.25 4.24
N SER A 40 -4.30 -3.31 5.15
CA SER A 40 -5.00 -2.03 5.18
C SER A 40 -4.16 -0.90 4.61
N PRO A 41 -4.68 -0.13 3.64
CA PRO A 41 -3.97 1.03 3.08
C PRO A 41 -3.59 2.09 4.12
N LYS A 42 -4.32 2.14 5.27
CA LYS A 42 -4.05 3.09 6.36
C LYS A 42 -2.79 2.76 7.17
N LEU A 43 -2.27 1.54 7.04
CA LEU A 43 -0.99 1.14 7.63
C LEU A 43 0.20 1.61 6.80
N LEU A 44 -0.04 1.92 5.53
CA LEU A 44 1.00 2.32 4.59
C LEU A 44 1.21 3.84 4.65
N GLN A 45 2.47 4.24 4.63
CA GLN A 45 2.84 5.64 4.45
C GLN A 45 3.29 5.92 3.02
N SER A 46 3.14 7.17 2.59
CA SER A 46 3.67 7.63 1.32
C SER A 46 5.13 8.00 1.48
N PHE A 47 5.97 7.39 0.70
CA PHE A 47 7.40 7.63 0.62
C PHE A 47 7.77 8.15 -0.77
N LYS A 48 8.92 8.78 -0.80
CA LYS A 48 9.62 9.14 -2.01
C LYS A 48 11.01 8.56 -1.91
N THR A 49 11.56 8.07 -3.00
CA THR A 49 12.95 7.59 -2.99
C THR A 49 13.91 8.75 -2.72
N ASP A 50 14.78 8.61 -1.71
CA ASP A 50 15.78 9.63 -1.35
C ASP A 50 16.85 9.73 -2.44
N GLN A 51 17.20 8.60 -3.01
CA GLN A 51 18.09 8.48 -4.16
C GLN A 51 17.32 7.90 -5.33
N ASP A 52 17.62 8.39 -6.53
CA ASP A 52 17.02 7.86 -7.73
C ASP A 52 17.44 6.38 -7.92
N ILE A 53 16.47 5.59 -8.35
CA ILE A 53 16.70 4.19 -8.70
C ILE A 53 17.47 4.14 -10.02
N GLU A 54 18.65 3.56 -10.00
CA GLU A 54 19.43 3.35 -11.21
C GLU A 54 18.82 2.19 -12.03
N ILE A 55 18.50 2.49 -13.28
CA ILE A 55 18.04 1.49 -14.25
C ILE A 55 19.24 1.06 -15.09
N LYS A 56 19.51 -0.23 -15.09
CA LYS A 56 20.54 -0.89 -15.93
C LYS A 56 19.89 -2.02 -16.73
N ASP A 57 20.13 -2.02 -18.03
CA ASP A 57 19.58 -3.02 -18.94
C ASP A 57 18.06 -3.22 -18.80
N TYR A 58 17.31 -2.09 -18.76
CA TYR A 58 15.86 -2.02 -18.60
C TYR A 58 15.33 -2.37 -17.20
N GLN A 59 16.17 -2.65 -16.23
CA GLN A 59 15.76 -3.12 -14.92
C GLN A 59 16.31 -2.26 -13.77
N GLY A 60 15.50 -2.10 -12.72
CA GLY A 60 15.87 -1.50 -11.45
C GLY A 60 15.19 -2.22 -10.29
N ARG A 61 15.70 -2.06 -9.08
CA ARG A 61 15.09 -2.68 -7.89
C ARG A 61 14.24 -1.67 -7.14
N VAL A 62 13.06 -2.10 -6.69
CA VAL A 62 12.23 -1.30 -5.79
C VAL A 62 12.85 -1.24 -4.39
N PRO A 63 12.54 -0.22 -3.56
CA PRO A 63 12.90 -0.19 -2.15
C PRO A 63 12.36 -1.40 -1.39
N CYS A 64 13.08 -1.82 -0.34
CA CYS A 64 12.72 -3.02 0.44
C CYS A 64 11.38 -2.91 1.18
N ASN A 65 10.93 -1.69 1.49
CA ASN A 65 9.66 -1.41 2.16
C ASN A 65 8.52 -1.08 1.20
N PHE A 66 8.72 -1.28 -0.11
CA PHE A 66 7.73 -1.04 -1.15
C PHE A 66 6.53 -1.99 -1.02
N VAL A 67 5.33 -1.44 -1.15
CA VAL A 67 4.08 -2.21 -1.20
C VAL A 67 3.30 -1.87 -2.46
N GLN A 68 3.13 -0.58 -2.76
CA GLN A 68 2.35 -0.12 -3.90
C GLN A 68 2.95 1.14 -4.51
N GLU A 69 3.02 1.20 -5.82
CA GLU A 69 3.42 2.41 -6.53
C GLU A 69 2.31 3.48 -6.48
N VAL A 70 2.76 4.73 -6.45
CA VAL A 70 1.89 5.90 -6.62
C VAL A 70 2.22 6.59 -7.94
N GLN A 71 3.50 6.85 -8.19
CA GLN A 71 3.97 7.50 -9.40
C GLN A 71 5.45 7.23 -9.62
N LEU A 72 5.83 6.99 -10.87
CA LEU A 72 7.22 6.97 -11.31
C LEU A 72 7.48 8.12 -12.27
N ARG A 73 8.71 8.65 -12.19
CA ARG A 73 9.18 9.66 -13.12
C ARG A 73 10.65 9.45 -13.44
N MET A 74 11.01 9.60 -14.71
CA MET A 74 12.38 9.50 -15.17
C MET A 74 13.07 10.86 -15.04
N ARG A 75 14.34 10.88 -14.61
CA ARG A 75 15.16 12.07 -14.64
C ARG A 75 15.52 12.40 -16.08
N HIS A 76 15.33 13.66 -16.51
CA HIS A 76 15.67 14.08 -17.86
C HIS A 76 17.20 14.09 -18.06
N HIS A 77 17.67 13.46 -19.13
CA HIS A 77 19.10 13.25 -19.37
C HIS A 77 19.94 14.55 -19.44
N ASN A 78 19.35 15.62 -19.93
CA ASN A 78 20.04 16.90 -20.13
C ASN A 78 19.77 17.94 -19.03
N ASN A 79 18.94 17.61 -18.03
CA ASN A 79 18.57 18.53 -16.97
C ASN A 79 18.25 17.78 -15.69
N ASP A 80 19.17 17.78 -14.75
CA ASP A 80 19.04 17.09 -13.46
C ASP A 80 17.86 17.54 -12.59
N LYS A 81 17.25 18.69 -12.94
CA LYS A 81 16.08 19.23 -12.23
C LYS A 81 14.76 18.93 -12.92
N ALA A 82 14.79 18.42 -14.14
CA ALA A 82 13.59 18.10 -14.90
C ALA A 82 13.29 16.61 -14.85
N TYR A 83 12.03 16.30 -14.55
CA TYR A 83 11.53 14.93 -14.51
C TYR A 83 10.38 14.76 -15.50
N ILE A 84 10.34 13.62 -16.16
CA ILE A 84 9.28 13.23 -17.08
C ILE A 84 8.46 12.13 -16.42
N PRO A 85 7.13 12.32 -16.25
CA PRO A 85 6.27 11.29 -15.67
C PRO A 85 6.25 10.05 -16.56
N MET A 86 6.21 8.90 -15.94
CA MET A 86 6.12 7.60 -16.61
C MET A 86 4.72 7.02 -16.43
N ARG A 87 4.29 6.21 -17.36
CA ARG A 87 3.00 5.52 -17.33
C ARG A 87 3.19 4.02 -17.09
N ALA A 88 2.33 3.41 -16.28
CA ALA A 88 2.28 1.96 -16.17
C ALA A 88 1.91 1.35 -17.52
N ALA A 89 2.64 0.33 -17.95
CA ALA A 89 2.32 -0.40 -19.17
C ALA A 89 1.09 -1.28 -18.92
N THR A 90 0.11 -1.18 -19.82
CA THR A 90 -1.13 -1.98 -19.77
C THR A 90 -1.10 -3.16 -20.71
N ASP A 91 -0.10 -3.21 -21.61
CA ASP A 91 0.03 -4.28 -22.58
C ASP A 91 0.90 -5.41 -22.02
N THR A 92 0.31 -6.59 -21.91
CA THR A 92 0.97 -7.80 -21.40
C THR A 92 1.84 -8.46 -22.47
N PHE A 93 1.57 -8.22 -23.75
CA PHE A 93 2.30 -8.83 -24.87
C PHE A 93 3.55 -8.05 -25.27
N HIS A 94 3.57 -6.75 -24.99
CA HIS A 94 4.72 -5.90 -25.22
C HIS A 94 5.16 -5.23 -23.90
N PRO A 95 5.59 -6.03 -22.90
CA PRO A 95 6.15 -5.42 -21.72
C PRO A 95 7.43 -4.71 -22.15
N VAL A 96 7.35 -3.41 -22.34
CA VAL A 96 8.49 -2.51 -22.28
C VAL A 96 9.65 -2.79 -23.27
N THR A 97 9.58 -3.71 -24.14
CA THR A 97 10.74 -4.05 -24.94
C THR A 97 10.56 -3.81 -26.41
N LYS A 98 11.44 -2.99 -26.90
CA LYS A 98 11.69 -2.62 -28.28
C LYS A 98 10.72 -1.56 -28.78
N GLN A 99 11.24 -0.34 -28.85
CA GLN A 99 10.79 0.61 -29.85
C GLN A 99 10.67 -0.15 -31.17
N ASP A 100 9.45 -0.48 -31.53
CA ASP A 100 9.18 -0.83 -32.90
C ASP A 100 9.61 0.39 -33.72
N LYS A 101 10.51 0.17 -34.63
CA LYS A 101 11.11 1.21 -35.51
C LYS A 101 10.10 1.98 -36.34
N TYR A 102 8.81 1.73 -36.15
CA TYR A 102 7.69 2.31 -36.90
C TYR A 102 6.85 3.32 -36.13
N VAL A 103 7.13 3.57 -34.85
CA VAL A 103 6.43 4.62 -34.10
C VAL A 103 7.35 5.85 -34.01
N GLU A 104 7.28 6.69 -35.03
CA GLU A 104 7.83 8.05 -35.03
C GLU A 104 6.95 8.94 -34.15
N GLY A 105 7.02 8.79 -32.85
CA GLY A 105 6.43 9.66 -31.86
C GLY A 105 7.32 9.75 -30.62
N PRO A 106 7.15 10.75 -29.74
CA PRO A 106 7.83 10.74 -28.47
C PRO A 106 7.44 9.45 -27.76
N SER A 107 8.39 8.52 -27.66
CA SER A 107 8.18 7.20 -27.07
C SER A 107 7.66 7.42 -25.65
N ASP A 108 6.42 7.03 -25.39
CA ASP A 108 5.82 7.03 -24.08
C ASP A 108 6.74 6.28 -23.11
N LEU A 109 7.20 6.97 -22.08
CA LEU A 109 7.98 6.35 -21.03
C LEU A 109 7.06 5.46 -20.20
N THR A 110 7.24 4.15 -20.33
CA THR A 110 6.43 3.15 -19.65
C THR A 110 7.26 2.31 -18.68
N TYR A 111 6.59 1.74 -17.70
CA TYR A 111 7.19 0.81 -16.74
C TYR A 111 6.22 -0.31 -16.36
N VAL A 112 6.79 -1.40 -15.86
CA VAL A 112 6.07 -2.50 -15.20
C VAL A 112 6.83 -2.85 -13.92
N ILE A 113 6.11 -3.13 -12.84
CA ILE A 113 6.69 -3.61 -11.58
C ILE A 113 6.21 -5.03 -11.36
N ASN A 114 7.14 -5.98 -11.33
CA ASN A 114 6.90 -7.37 -11.02
C ASN A 114 7.97 -7.88 -10.05
N ASP A 115 7.55 -8.57 -9.02
CA ASP A 115 8.44 -9.26 -8.06
C ASP A 115 9.58 -8.39 -7.51
N GLY A 116 9.29 -7.13 -7.21
CA GLY A 116 10.29 -6.21 -6.68
C GLY A 116 11.26 -5.64 -7.72
N VAL A 117 11.02 -5.87 -9.00
CA VAL A 117 11.82 -5.34 -10.11
C VAL A 117 10.98 -4.38 -10.94
N ILE A 118 11.53 -3.19 -11.17
CA ILE A 118 10.98 -2.22 -12.13
C ILE A 118 11.59 -2.52 -13.48
N THR A 119 10.76 -2.76 -14.49
CA THR A 119 11.19 -2.87 -15.89
C THR A 119 10.71 -1.65 -16.63
N THR A 120 11.60 -0.99 -17.40
CA THR A 120 11.33 0.29 -18.05
C THR A 120 11.46 0.20 -19.59
N SER A 121 10.85 1.13 -20.33
CA SER A 121 10.97 1.22 -21.79
C SER A 121 12.32 1.72 -22.27
N PHE A 122 13.18 2.22 -21.39
CA PHE A 122 14.52 2.71 -21.70
C PHE A 122 15.58 1.82 -21.05
N LYS A 123 16.74 1.73 -21.68
CA LYS A 123 17.80 0.80 -21.30
C LYS A 123 18.54 1.22 -20.04
N ASN A 124 18.94 2.48 -19.96
CA ASN A 124 19.71 3.03 -18.84
C ASN A 124 19.17 4.40 -18.45
N GLY A 125 19.13 4.70 -17.16
CA GLY A 125 18.69 5.98 -16.67
C GLY A 125 18.44 5.99 -15.16
N HIS A 126 17.81 7.05 -14.68
CA HIS A 126 17.48 7.23 -13.29
C HIS A 126 15.99 7.48 -13.13
N VAL A 127 15.36 6.76 -12.21
CA VAL A 127 13.93 6.87 -11.92
C VAL A 127 13.73 7.27 -10.47
N GLU A 128 12.92 8.28 -10.27
CA GLU A 128 12.41 8.63 -8.94
C GLU A 128 11.02 8.03 -8.79
N MET A 129 10.77 7.41 -7.63
CA MET A 129 9.51 6.77 -7.33
C MET A 129 8.86 7.36 -6.09
N SER A 130 7.57 7.68 -6.20
CA SER A 130 6.67 7.86 -5.06
C SER A 130 5.87 6.58 -4.88
N TYR A 131 5.84 6.05 -3.66
CA TYR A 131 5.22 4.77 -3.37
C TYR A 131 4.61 4.75 -1.97
N LYS A 132 3.72 3.80 -1.73
CA LYS A 132 3.23 3.46 -0.41
C LYS A 132 4.00 2.26 0.11
N GLY A 133 4.46 2.35 1.34
CA GLY A 133 5.27 1.31 1.96
C GLY A 133 5.02 1.18 3.46
N ILE A 134 5.56 0.11 4.03
CA ILE A 134 5.60 -0.10 5.47
C ILE A 134 6.71 0.78 6.06
N VAL A 135 6.44 1.41 7.20
CA VAL A 135 7.48 2.17 7.93
C VAL A 135 8.48 1.20 8.53
N VAL A 136 9.74 1.41 8.20
CA VAL A 136 10.86 0.63 8.72
C VAL A 136 11.81 1.51 9.51
N ASP A 137 12.58 0.93 10.43
CA ASP A 137 13.65 1.61 11.13
C ASP A 137 14.95 1.66 10.29
N GLU A 138 16.01 2.21 10.83
CA GLU A 138 17.34 2.32 10.18
C GLU A 138 17.93 0.98 9.76
N ASN A 139 17.50 -0.12 10.38
CA ASN A 139 17.92 -1.49 10.09
C ASN A 139 16.99 -2.23 9.10
N GLY A 140 15.96 -1.56 8.57
CA GLY A 140 14.98 -2.17 7.69
C GLY A 140 13.92 -3.02 8.41
N VAL A 141 13.83 -2.94 9.75
CA VAL A 141 12.85 -3.68 10.54
C VAL A 141 11.52 -2.92 10.58
N PRO A 142 10.37 -3.60 10.37
CA PRO A 142 9.06 -2.95 10.39
C PRO A 142 8.78 -2.31 11.75
N MET A 143 8.32 -1.07 11.71
CA MET A 143 7.86 -0.33 12.89
C MET A 143 6.37 -0.51 13.07
N ILE A 144 5.93 -0.54 14.33
CA ILE A 144 4.54 -0.82 14.69
C ILE A 144 3.81 0.50 14.94
N PRO A 145 2.64 0.75 14.34
CA PRO A 145 1.84 1.92 14.66
C PRO A 145 1.47 1.96 16.14
N GLU A 146 1.62 3.13 16.79
CA GLU A 146 1.20 3.35 18.18
C GLU A 146 -0.34 3.46 18.25
N ASN A 147 -1.01 2.38 17.90
CA ASN A 147 -2.46 2.22 18.01
C ASN A 147 -2.76 1.03 18.92
N TYR A 148 -3.50 1.27 19.98
CA TYR A 148 -3.80 0.25 21.01
C TYR A 148 -4.44 -1.01 20.41
N ALA A 149 -5.39 -0.85 19.48
CA ALA A 149 -6.09 -2.01 18.91
C ALA A 149 -5.16 -2.83 18.02
N ILE A 150 -4.34 -2.18 17.19
CA ILE A 150 -3.35 -2.85 16.31
C ILE A 150 -2.30 -3.55 17.15
N MET A 151 -1.72 -2.85 18.14
CA MET A 151 -0.71 -3.43 19.03
C MET A 151 -1.27 -4.63 19.80
N ARG A 152 -2.51 -4.54 20.29
CA ARG A 152 -3.15 -5.65 21.00
C ARG A 152 -3.39 -6.84 20.07
N ALA A 153 -3.91 -6.61 18.87
CA ALA A 153 -4.11 -7.67 17.89
C ALA A 153 -2.81 -8.36 17.51
N LEU A 154 -1.73 -7.60 17.31
CA LEU A 154 -0.40 -8.13 17.04
C LEU A 154 0.14 -8.98 18.22
N ILE A 155 -0.01 -8.51 19.44
CA ILE A 155 0.40 -9.27 20.64
C ILE A 155 -0.36 -10.59 20.73
N GLU A 156 -1.68 -10.57 20.52
CA GLU A 156 -2.46 -11.82 20.56
C GLU A 156 -2.12 -12.73 19.37
N TYR A 157 -1.81 -12.19 18.19
CA TYR A 157 -1.32 -12.96 17.04
C TYR A 157 -0.01 -13.71 17.35
N ILE A 158 0.98 -13.01 17.89
CA ILE A 158 2.26 -13.61 18.26
C ILE A 158 2.05 -14.69 19.33
N LYS A 159 1.14 -14.47 20.28
CA LYS A 159 0.79 -15.49 21.28
C LYS A 159 0.17 -16.73 20.65
N VAL A 160 -0.72 -16.57 19.68
CA VAL A 160 -1.32 -17.72 18.97
C VAL A 160 -0.22 -18.53 18.32
N GLN A 161 0.69 -17.91 17.56
CA GLN A 161 1.78 -18.62 16.90
C GLN A 161 2.70 -19.35 17.89
N TYR A 162 3.09 -18.66 18.94
CA TYR A 162 3.94 -19.25 19.98
C TYR A 162 3.24 -20.40 20.73
N TYR A 163 1.96 -20.26 21.09
CA TYR A 163 1.23 -21.30 21.79
C TYR A 163 0.88 -22.49 20.90
N THR A 164 0.69 -22.27 19.60
CA THR A 164 0.54 -23.37 18.64
C THR A 164 1.77 -24.28 18.68
N THR A 165 2.97 -23.69 18.63
CA THR A 165 4.23 -24.46 18.75
C THR A 165 4.34 -25.21 20.08
N LEU A 166 3.88 -24.62 21.19
CA LEU A 166 3.90 -25.30 22.50
C LEU A 166 2.88 -26.46 22.57
N VAL A 167 1.72 -26.32 21.95
CA VAL A 167 0.71 -27.38 21.88
C VAL A 167 1.19 -28.52 21.00
N GLU A 168 1.77 -28.23 19.83
CA GLU A 168 2.38 -29.23 18.94
C GLU A 168 3.49 -30.02 19.63
N ASN A 169 4.27 -29.38 20.50
CA ASN A 169 5.30 -30.02 21.32
C ASN A 169 4.75 -30.66 22.60
N MET A 170 3.42 -30.79 22.74
CA MET A 170 2.75 -31.35 23.93
C MET A 170 3.12 -30.65 25.26
N LYS A 171 3.60 -29.43 25.23
CA LYS A 171 3.96 -28.64 26.43
C LYS A 171 2.80 -27.83 27.00
N MET A 172 1.67 -27.74 26.26
CA MET A 172 0.52 -26.95 26.65
C MET A 172 -0.79 -27.64 26.27
N PRO A 173 -1.86 -27.54 27.10
CA PRO A 173 -3.18 -28.05 26.75
C PRO A 173 -3.84 -27.26 25.63
N TYR A 174 -4.49 -27.95 24.70
CA TYR A 174 -5.20 -27.33 23.55
C TYR A 174 -6.28 -26.32 23.95
N GLN A 175 -6.89 -26.47 25.09
CA GLN A 175 -7.91 -25.56 25.65
C GLN A 175 -7.35 -24.13 25.83
N VAL A 176 -6.08 -24.01 26.22
CA VAL A 176 -5.42 -22.70 26.38
C VAL A 176 -5.24 -22.02 25.02
N LEU A 177 -4.86 -22.77 23.99
CA LEU A 177 -4.74 -22.25 22.62
C LEU A 177 -6.11 -21.73 22.13
N GLN A 178 -7.19 -22.48 22.30
CA GLN A 178 -8.53 -22.03 21.92
C GLN A 178 -8.93 -20.70 22.57
N MET A 179 -8.60 -20.50 23.86
CA MET A 179 -8.86 -19.23 24.54
C MET A 179 -8.08 -18.08 23.92
N VAL A 180 -6.84 -18.31 23.52
CA VAL A 180 -5.99 -17.27 22.91
C VAL A 180 -6.46 -16.97 21.49
N GLU A 181 -6.86 -17.98 20.72
CA GLU A 181 -7.45 -17.80 19.38
C GLU A 181 -8.74 -16.97 19.43
N GLN A 182 -9.61 -17.19 20.41
CA GLN A 182 -10.81 -16.38 20.60
C GLN A 182 -10.48 -14.92 20.93
N ARG A 183 -9.47 -14.69 21.77
CA ARG A 183 -8.99 -13.33 22.08
C ARG A 183 -8.39 -12.66 20.85
N TYR A 184 -7.63 -13.39 20.06
CA TYR A 184 -7.07 -12.90 18.81
C TYR A 184 -8.18 -12.53 17.82
N ALA A 185 -9.17 -13.42 17.61
CA ALA A 185 -10.30 -13.15 16.72
C ALA A 185 -11.05 -11.84 17.09
N TRP A 186 -11.26 -11.61 18.39
CA TRP A 186 -11.86 -10.38 18.87
C TRP A 186 -10.94 -9.16 18.66
N ALA A 187 -9.65 -9.29 18.95
CA ALA A 187 -8.68 -8.22 18.84
C ALA A 187 -8.45 -7.79 17.38
N ILE A 188 -8.36 -8.75 16.45
CA ILE A 188 -8.19 -8.46 15.02
C ILE A 188 -9.45 -7.84 14.42
N GLY A 189 -10.64 -8.29 14.83
CA GLY A 189 -11.89 -7.66 14.41
C GLY A 189 -11.97 -6.19 14.83
N ARG A 190 -11.53 -5.87 16.06
CA ARG A 190 -11.45 -4.49 16.54
C ARG A 190 -10.41 -3.65 15.79
N ALA A 191 -9.23 -4.21 15.54
CA ALA A 191 -8.17 -3.52 14.78
C ALA A 191 -8.61 -3.23 13.35
N SER A 192 -9.18 -4.23 12.68
CA SER A 192 -9.74 -4.10 11.33
C SER A 192 -10.85 -3.05 11.29
N SER A 193 -11.79 -3.08 12.23
CA SER A 193 -12.85 -2.08 12.32
C SER A 193 -12.32 -0.66 12.45
N GLN A 194 -11.28 -0.43 13.29
CA GLN A 194 -10.65 0.88 13.40
C GLN A 194 -9.94 1.34 12.12
N LEU A 195 -9.29 0.41 11.43
CA LEU A 195 -8.60 0.71 10.17
C LEU A 195 -9.59 1.03 9.03
N HIS A 196 -10.79 0.46 9.07
CA HIS A 196 -11.83 0.72 8.08
C HIS A 196 -12.77 1.87 8.45
N GLN A 197 -12.61 2.47 9.64
CA GLN A 197 -13.38 3.68 9.97
C GLN A 197 -13.08 4.79 8.96
N ILE A 198 -14.13 5.25 8.30
CA ILE A 198 -14.06 6.39 7.39
C ILE A 198 -13.89 7.65 8.24
N THR A 199 -12.91 8.47 7.94
CA THR A 199 -12.76 9.80 8.55
C THR A 199 -13.80 10.76 7.99
N LEU A 200 -14.07 11.85 8.71
CA LEU A 200 -15.03 12.86 8.25
C LEU A 200 -14.65 13.40 6.86
N ASP A 201 -13.36 13.71 6.66
CA ASP A 201 -12.82 14.20 5.38
C ASP A 201 -13.01 13.16 4.25
N GLU A 202 -12.80 11.86 4.53
CA GLU A 202 -13.04 10.79 3.55
C GLU A 202 -14.53 10.67 3.22
N ALA A 203 -15.42 10.83 4.22
CA ALA A 203 -16.86 10.81 4.02
C ALA A 203 -17.35 12.02 3.20
N GLU A 204 -16.82 13.21 3.47
CA GLU A 204 -17.10 14.43 2.70
C GLU A 204 -16.62 14.27 1.24
N ASN A 205 -15.38 13.81 1.03
CA ASN A 205 -14.86 13.55 -0.31
C ASN A 205 -15.71 12.52 -1.08
N PHE A 206 -16.15 11.45 -0.40
CA PHE A 206 -17.04 10.45 -1.01
C PHE A 206 -18.38 11.07 -1.40
N THR A 207 -18.96 11.87 -0.51
CA THR A 207 -20.21 12.58 -0.76
C THR A 207 -20.08 13.55 -1.93
N ASP A 208 -18.98 14.27 -2.02
CA ASP A 208 -18.69 15.18 -3.14
C ASP A 208 -18.55 14.44 -4.47
N ILE A 209 -17.86 13.28 -4.46
CA ILE A 209 -17.75 12.43 -5.66
C ILE A 209 -19.13 11.93 -6.09
N VAL A 210 -19.94 11.44 -5.16
CA VAL A 210 -21.30 10.96 -5.45
C VAL A 210 -22.17 12.10 -5.98
N ASN A 211 -22.11 13.28 -5.37
CA ASN A 211 -22.86 14.45 -5.83
C ASN A 211 -22.45 14.91 -7.23
N ARG A 212 -21.16 14.77 -7.59
CA ARG A 212 -20.68 15.07 -8.96
C ARG A 212 -21.12 14.03 -9.99
N LEU A 213 -21.36 12.79 -9.57
CA LEU A 213 -21.86 11.72 -10.43
C LEU A 213 -23.37 11.80 -10.66
N ILE A 214 -24.11 12.47 -9.76
CA ILE A 214 -25.54 12.74 -9.93
C ILE A 214 -25.67 13.94 -10.87
N PRO A 215 -26.29 13.80 -12.05
CA PRO A 215 -26.52 14.93 -12.94
C PRO A 215 -27.31 16.00 -12.21
N ASP A 216 -26.80 17.23 -12.20
CA ASP A 216 -27.51 18.35 -11.61
C ASP A 216 -28.82 18.54 -12.38
N LEU A 217 -29.95 18.35 -11.71
CA LEU A 217 -31.29 18.53 -12.31
C LEU A 217 -31.40 19.90 -13.00
N LYS A 218 -30.72 20.90 -12.47
CA LYS A 218 -30.70 22.24 -13.10
C LYS A 218 -29.89 22.28 -14.42
N GLN A 219 -28.96 21.37 -14.64
CA GLN A 219 -28.27 21.26 -15.95
C GLN A 219 -29.21 20.64 -16.98
N HIS A 220 -30.04 19.69 -16.59
CA HIS A 220 -31.11 19.16 -17.45
C HIS A 220 -32.09 20.23 -17.83
N ASP A 221 -32.58 21.02 -16.90
CA ASP A 221 -33.53 22.11 -17.18
C ASP A 221 -32.92 23.16 -18.12
N LYS A 222 -31.63 23.50 -17.94
CA LYS A 222 -30.93 24.40 -18.85
C LYS A 222 -30.74 23.81 -20.25
N TYR A 223 -30.45 22.51 -20.33
CA TYR A 223 -30.32 21.82 -21.62
C TYR A 223 -31.63 21.76 -22.37
N PHE A 224 -32.70 21.37 -21.72
CA PHE A 224 -34.06 21.35 -22.32
C PHE A 224 -34.59 22.74 -22.64
N ALA A 225 -34.34 23.73 -21.79
CA ALA A 225 -34.70 25.12 -22.09
C ALA A 225 -33.92 25.66 -23.30
N SER A 226 -32.66 25.26 -23.49
CA SER A 226 -31.87 25.65 -24.65
C SER A 226 -32.32 24.95 -25.94
N LEU A 227 -32.79 23.72 -25.85
CA LEU A 227 -33.35 22.97 -26.96
C LEU A 227 -34.72 23.56 -27.37
N GLY A 228 -35.60 23.83 -26.40
CA GLY A 228 -36.90 24.42 -26.67
C GLY A 228 -36.84 25.83 -27.29
N SER A 229 -35.79 26.59 -27.00
CA SER A 229 -35.60 27.93 -27.60
C SER A 229 -35.11 27.92 -29.06
N LYS A 230 -34.70 26.76 -29.58
CA LYS A 230 -34.23 26.59 -30.96
C LYS A 230 -35.24 26.00 -31.93
N GLU A 231 -36.29 25.41 -31.43
CA GLU A 231 -37.38 24.90 -32.25
C GLU A 231 -38.44 25.99 -32.52
N TYR A 232 -38.04 26.97 -33.33
CA TYR A 232 -39.08 27.79 -33.99
C TYR A 232 -39.66 26.95 -35.13
N LEU A 233 -40.83 26.36 -34.93
CA LEU A 233 -41.70 25.93 -36.01
C LEU A 233 -42.07 27.19 -36.82
N ARG A 234 -41.45 27.36 -37.97
CA ARG A 234 -41.93 28.32 -38.97
C ARG A 234 -43.25 27.75 -39.51
N THR A 235 -44.34 28.13 -38.91
CA THR A 235 -45.67 28.03 -39.57
C THR A 235 -45.66 29.00 -40.75
N GLN A 236 -45.63 28.45 -41.96
CA GLN A 236 -45.96 29.19 -43.18
C GLN A 236 -47.44 29.57 -43.18
#